data_41a69f4ec1de8aa20f971c631b3e4d0d
#
_entry.id   41a69f4ec1de8aa20f971c631b3e4d0d
#
_cell.length_a   1.000
_cell.length_b   1.000
_cell.length_c   1.000
_cell.angle_alpha   90.00
_cell.angle_beta   90.00
_cell.angle_gamma   90.00
#
_symmetry.space_group_name_H-M   'P 1'
#
loop_
_entity.id
_entity.type
_entity.pdbx_description
1 polymer ?
#
loop_
_entity_poly.entity_id
_entity_poly.type
_entity_poly.pdbx_seq_one_letter_code
_entity_poly.pdbx_strand_id
1 'polypeptide(L)'
;MRALRLLTGITLGGLLTAFAVVSPAGATISGGSASNTATTVTYQYSFTGAPAFQRVYVDTDRNAGTGYAQGTVGADYLLENGSLYRSTGTGWSWALVKAVTFSATGGVARWTVDRADLGEGASPNDADLIFQVEAPMETSSKYTHVYSGGGTGGSVTYTASTDNFANPERGLYHHTGDCDKADFSLSTLQSYRTNQGISLVMCVFYLAEYKNGPIAQTALDQLQQQLDTVRAAGLKMVLRFAYTTSTTGDDATKDRVLAHLDQLAPYLNSGKDVIAVVQAGLIGAWGEWYYTQNFGNAGTVSTTDWANRKAVVDKLLSVVPSSRMVQLRTPKFKRTMYTTTPVQSANAYNGSATSRIGHHNDCFLASPDDFGTYENTSVEYPYLQDETKYVAMGGETCAVNAPRSTCPTATTELAQFHWSYLNTDYEPNVLNSWSSGGCLADVTKKLGYRLRLETGTFPTSAVRGGSLPVSLSVRNDGYATPYNARGLELVLRNTTTGTNYKLAMSSDPRRWTSGTATTVSQTLTVPSGLPTGSYQLLLNLPDPLLSTRPEYSIRLANQNTWEPSTGMNSLLHTITIS
;
A
#
# COMPACT_ATOMS: atom_id res chain seq x y z
N MET A 1 36.47 -22.31 75.83
CA MET A 1 35.62 -22.96 76.87
C MET A 1 34.22 -23.15 76.27
N ARG A 2 33.77 -24.42 76.26
CA ARG A 2 32.40 -24.94 76.16
C ARG A 2 31.59 -24.51 74.88
N ALA A 3 31.11 -25.35 74.10
CA ALA A 3 30.69 -26.78 73.98
C ALA A 3 29.43 -26.73 73.08
N LEU A 4 29.55 -27.30 71.93
CA LEU A 4 28.87 -28.44 71.31
C LEU A 4 27.44 -28.73 71.79
N ARG A 5 26.47 -28.69 70.83
CA ARG A 5 25.50 -29.77 70.63
C ARG A 5 24.91 -29.75 69.21
N LEU A 6 25.08 -30.84 68.50
CA LEU A 6 24.33 -31.26 67.32
C LEU A 6 22.85 -31.47 67.63
N LEU A 7 21.98 -31.14 66.67
CA LEU A 7 20.72 -31.85 66.45
C LEU A 7 20.42 -31.87 64.98
N THR A 8 20.34 -33.03 64.43
CA THR A 8 19.89 -33.43 63.09
C THR A 8 18.41 -33.12 62.92
N GLY A 9 18.04 -32.46 61.85
CA GLY A 9 16.64 -32.24 61.39
C GLY A 9 16.50 -32.42 59.88
N ILE A 10 15.67 -33.34 59.53
CA ILE A 10 15.34 -33.88 58.23
C ILE A 10 14.83 -32.76 57.29
N THR A 11 15.47 -32.59 56.15
CA THR A 11 14.99 -31.72 55.07
C THR A 11 13.91 -32.44 54.25
N LEU A 12 12.65 -32.04 54.39
CA LEU A 12 11.58 -32.36 53.44
C LEU A 12 11.70 -31.36 52.28
N GLY A 13 12.09 -31.83 51.10
CA GLY A 13 12.12 -31.07 49.89
C GLY A 13 10.67 -30.78 49.41
N GLY A 14 10.23 -29.56 49.63
CA GLY A 14 9.00 -29.05 49.00
C GLY A 14 9.34 -28.44 47.64
N LEU A 15 8.87 -29.10 46.58
CA LEU A 15 8.87 -28.53 45.23
C LEU A 15 7.90 -27.33 45.23
N LEU A 16 8.40 -26.09 45.27
CA LEU A 16 7.62 -24.92 44.94
C LEU A 16 7.47 -24.88 43.43
N THR A 17 6.35 -25.38 42.89
CA THR A 17 5.89 -25.04 41.56
C THR A 17 5.47 -23.58 41.59
N ALA A 18 6.29 -22.70 41.02
CA ALA A 18 5.90 -21.34 40.74
C ALA A 18 4.82 -21.39 39.64
N PHE A 19 3.56 -21.21 40.03
CA PHE A 19 2.50 -20.85 39.10
C PHE A 19 2.83 -19.45 38.60
N ALA A 20 3.30 -19.37 37.37
CA ALA A 20 3.29 -18.11 36.66
C ALA A 20 1.82 -17.67 36.52
N VAL A 21 1.43 -16.68 37.30
CA VAL A 21 0.18 -15.96 37.07
C VAL A 21 0.39 -15.21 35.76
N VAL A 22 -0.08 -15.81 34.66
CA VAL A 22 -0.23 -15.08 33.40
C VAL A 22 -1.30 -14.05 33.66
N SER A 23 -0.91 -12.79 33.86
CA SER A 23 -1.85 -11.67 33.82
C SER A 23 -2.61 -11.76 32.50
N PRO A 24 -3.94 -11.74 32.48
CA PRO A 24 -4.67 -11.70 31.23
C PRO A 24 -4.19 -10.49 30.42
N ALA A 25 -3.86 -10.71 29.16
CA ALA A 25 -3.53 -9.62 28.26
C ALA A 25 -4.63 -8.57 28.33
N GLY A 26 -4.26 -7.29 28.55
CA GLY A 26 -5.21 -6.21 28.69
C GLY A 26 -6.17 -6.18 27.50
N ALA A 27 -7.45 -5.93 27.72
CA ALA A 27 -8.40 -5.69 26.64
C ALA A 27 -7.96 -4.43 25.88
N THR A 28 -7.85 -4.51 24.56
CA THR A 28 -7.49 -3.38 23.71
C THR A 28 -8.63 -3.04 22.75
N ILE A 29 -8.80 -1.74 22.47
CA ILE A 29 -9.78 -1.23 21.50
C ILE A 29 -9.05 -0.79 20.24
N SER A 30 -9.62 -1.13 19.07
CA SER A 30 -9.16 -0.63 17.79
C SER A 30 -10.32 -0.51 16.80
N GLY A 31 -10.14 0.27 15.72
CA GLY A 31 -11.07 0.33 14.60
C GLY A 31 -12.48 0.81 14.96
N GLY A 32 -12.61 1.76 15.90
CA GLY A 32 -13.91 2.36 16.25
C GLY A 32 -14.54 3.04 15.04
N SER A 33 -15.84 2.79 14.80
CA SER A 33 -16.59 3.37 13.69
C SER A 33 -18.08 3.47 14.00
N ALA A 34 -18.76 4.39 13.32
CA ALA A 34 -20.20 4.46 13.30
C ALA A 34 -20.71 4.65 11.87
N SER A 35 -21.89 4.11 11.58
CA SER A 35 -22.58 4.27 10.30
C SER A 35 -24.07 4.35 10.55
N ASN A 36 -24.81 5.04 9.66
CA ASN A 36 -26.25 5.16 9.83
C ASN A 36 -27.03 4.86 8.55
N THR A 37 -28.28 4.47 8.75
CA THR A 37 -29.34 4.49 7.73
C THR A 37 -30.26 5.68 7.98
N ALA A 38 -31.35 5.77 7.23
CA ALA A 38 -32.40 6.75 7.50
C ALA A 38 -33.01 6.61 8.90
N THR A 39 -33.05 5.42 9.48
CA THR A 39 -33.76 5.11 10.72
C THR A 39 -32.89 4.58 11.84
N THR A 40 -31.72 4.05 11.56
CA THR A 40 -30.84 3.40 12.55
C THR A 40 -29.43 3.94 12.52
N VAL A 41 -28.71 3.81 13.65
CA VAL A 41 -27.25 3.98 13.73
C VAL A 41 -26.63 2.68 14.19
N THR A 42 -25.52 2.30 13.56
CA THR A 42 -24.69 1.17 13.97
C THR A 42 -23.35 1.69 14.47
N TYR A 43 -23.01 1.35 15.71
CA TYR A 43 -21.72 1.61 16.35
C TYR A 43 -20.93 0.32 16.42
N GLN A 44 -19.63 0.35 16.18
CA GLN A 44 -18.78 -0.84 16.35
C GLN A 44 -17.34 -0.48 16.66
N TYR A 45 -16.64 -1.41 17.32
CA TYR A 45 -15.18 -1.41 17.44
C TYR A 45 -14.66 -2.85 17.58
N SER A 46 -13.38 -3.04 17.30
CA SER A 46 -12.68 -4.30 17.55
C SER A 46 -12.06 -4.29 18.95
N PHE A 47 -12.07 -5.44 19.64
CA PHE A 47 -11.50 -5.59 20.96
C PHE A 47 -10.77 -6.93 21.11
N THR A 48 -9.84 -6.99 22.07
CA THR A 48 -9.19 -8.24 22.50
C THR A 48 -9.56 -8.53 23.96
N GLY A 49 -9.34 -9.74 24.43
CA GLY A 49 -9.68 -10.15 25.79
C GLY A 49 -11.17 -10.46 25.97
N ALA A 50 -11.62 -10.46 27.22
CA ALA A 50 -13.02 -10.74 27.59
C ALA A 50 -13.54 -9.64 28.54
N PRO A 51 -13.79 -8.41 28.04
CA PRO A 51 -14.26 -7.32 28.87
C PRO A 51 -15.66 -7.60 29.43
N ALA A 52 -15.88 -7.23 30.71
CA ALA A 52 -17.16 -7.39 31.37
C ALA A 52 -18.22 -6.42 30.82
N PHE A 53 -17.80 -5.21 30.50
CA PHE A 53 -18.65 -4.18 29.90
C PHE A 53 -18.02 -3.62 28.64
N GLN A 54 -18.89 -3.39 27.67
CA GLN A 54 -18.57 -2.75 26.40
C GLN A 54 -19.50 -1.57 26.23
N ARG A 55 -18.93 -0.38 25.98
CA ARG A 55 -19.66 0.89 26.02
C ARG A 55 -19.40 1.75 24.80
N VAL A 56 -20.42 2.54 24.46
CA VAL A 56 -20.32 3.70 23.57
C VAL A 56 -20.96 4.88 24.26
N TYR A 57 -20.20 5.95 24.48
CA TYR A 57 -20.69 7.24 24.90
C TYR A 57 -21.02 8.07 23.67
N VAL A 58 -22.23 8.62 23.61
CA VAL A 58 -22.76 9.35 22.46
C VAL A 58 -23.15 10.75 22.87
N ASP A 59 -22.51 11.75 22.32
CA ASP A 59 -22.77 13.18 22.48
C ASP A 59 -23.48 13.66 21.21
N THR A 60 -24.78 13.81 21.29
CA THR A 60 -25.65 14.11 20.14
C THR A 60 -25.74 15.60 19.83
N ASP A 61 -25.36 16.47 20.77
CA ASP A 61 -25.32 17.93 20.58
C ASP A 61 -23.88 18.47 20.39
N ARG A 62 -22.88 17.61 20.52
CA ARG A 62 -21.44 17.90 20.43
C ARG A 62 -21.01 19.01 21.42
N ASN A 63 -21.64 19.04 22.57
CA ASN A 63 -21.35 19.99 23.61
C ASN A 63 -20.79 19.30 24.86
N ALA A 64 -19.47 19.34 25.01
CA ALA A 64 -18.81 18.73 26.18
C ALA A 64 -19.25 19.27 27.55
N GLY A 65 -20.04 20.33 27.59
CA GLY A 65 -20.62 20.92 28.81
C GLY A 65 -21.98 20.33 29.21
N THR A 66 -22.60 19.52 28.38
CA THR A 66 -23.88 18.83 28.63
C THR A 66 -23.65 17.34 28.83
N GLY A 67 -24.61 16.62 29.39
CA GLY A 67 -24.50 15.17 29.58
C GLY A 67 -23.40 14.72 30.54
N TYR A 68 -23.02 13.45 30.46
CA TYR A 68 -21.93 12.86 31.27
C TYR A 68 -20.57 13.15 30.67
N ALA A 69 -19.68 13.75 31.46
CA ALA A 69 -18.32 14.07 30.99
C ALA A 69 -17.46 12.81 30.88
N GLN A 70 -17.17 12.38 29.63
CA GLN A 70 -16.26 11.29 29.30
C GLN A 70 -15.12 11.81 28.41
N GLY A 71 -13.97 12.06 28.99
CA GLY A 71 -12.84 12.67 28.27
C GLY A 71 -13.20 14.05 27.71
N THR A 72 -13.26 14.18 26.37
CA THR A 72 -13.61 15.43 25.66
C THR A 72 -15.05 15.44 25.13
N VAL A 73 -15.91 14.54 25.62
CA VAL A 73 -17.28 14.32 25.14
C VAL A 73 -18.24 14.52 26.31
N GLY A 74 -19.34 15.21 26.08
CA GLY A 74 -20.46 15.36 27.01
C GLY A 74 -21.59 14.40 26.63
N ALA A 75 -21.52 13.14 27.08
CA ALA A 75 -22.37 12.07 26.59
C ALA A 75 -23.85 12.24 27.05
N ASP A 76 -24.73 12.39 26.08
CA ASP A 76 -26.18 12.40 26.28
C ASP A 76 -26.73 10.98 26.42
N TYR A 77 -26.10 10.03 25.73
CA TYR A 77 -26.49 8.62 25.75
C TYR A 77 -25.30 7.72 26.03
N LEU A 78 -25.60 6.58 26.67
CA LEU A 78 -24.70 5.48 26.93
C LEU A 78 -25.28 4.20 26.36
N LEU A 79 -24.55 3.53 25.52
CA LEU A 79 -24.76 2.12 25.18
C LEU A 79 -23.86 1.29 26.09
N GLU A 80 -24.43 0.42 26.88
CA GLU A 80 -23.67 -0.53 27.70
C GLU A 80 -24.23 -1.92 27.46
N ASN A 81 -23.39 -2.78 26.87
CA ASN A 81 -23.80 -4.10 26.39
C ASN A 81 -25.10 -3.99 25.55
N GLY A 82 -26.17 -4.67 25.91
CA GLY A 82 -27.44 -4.67 25.17
C GLY A 82 -28.45 -3.58 25.59
N SER A 83 -28.05 -2.51 26.26
CA SER A 83 -28.93 -1.49 26.79
C SER A 83 -28.55 -0.08 26.37
N LEU A 84 -29.52 0.74 26.05
CA LEU A 84 -29.40 2.17 25.78
C LEU A 84 -29.90 2.95 27.01
N TYR A 85 -29.10 3.90 27.46
CA TYR A 85 -29.42 4.80 28.56
C TYR A 85 -29.30 6.25 28.09
N ARG A 86 -30.08 7.14 28.75
CA ARG A 86 -29.98 8.60 28.59
C ARG A 86 -29.40 9.22 29.86
N SER A 87 -28.50 10.18 29.71
CA SER A 87 -27.93 10.95 30.80
C SER A 87 -29.03 11.77 31.52
N THR A 88 -28.99 11.79 32.84
CA THR A 88 -29.89 12.61 33.67
C THR A 88 -29.17 13.81 34.29
N GLY A 89 -27.92 14.06 33.94
CA GLY A 89 -27.10 15.16 34.42
C GLY A 89 -25.62 14.97 34.12
N THR A 90 -24.78 15.81 34.72
CA THR A 90 -23.32 15.80 34.48
C THR A 90 -22.55 14.70 35.23
N GLY A 91 -23.18 14.06 36.25
CA GLY A 91 -22.62 12.94 36.99
C GLY A 91 -22.92 11.58 36.35
N TRP A 92 -22.40 10.49 36.96
CA TRP A 92 -22.74 9.12 36.56
C TRP A 92 -24.19 8.79 36.96
N SER A 93 -25.15 9.28 36.19
CA SER A 93 -26.57 9.07 36.41
C SER A 93 -27.30 8.86 35.09
N TRP A 94 -27.85 7.65 34.92
CA TRP A 94 -28.38 7.16 33.66
C TRP A 94 -29.80 6.61 33.83
N ALA A 95 -30.72 7.02 32.97
CA ALA A 95 -32.06 6.46 32.88
C ALA A 95 -32.12 5.47 31.72
N LEU A 96 -32.59 4.26 31.96
CA LEU A 96 -32.77 3.25 30.91
C LEU A 96 -33.80 3.74 29.88
N VAL A 97 -33.42 3.76 28.60
CA VAL A 97 -34.31 4.04 27.47
C VAL A 97 -34.95 2.73 26.99
N LYS A 98 -34.15 1.78 26.57
CA LYS A 98 -34.60 0.46 26.08
C LYS A 98 -33.47 -0.55 25.90
N ALA A 99 -33.82 -1.80 25.68
CA ALA A 99 -32.88 -2.80 25.14
C ALA A 99 -32.61 -2.54 23.66
N VAL A 100 -31.38 -2.73 23.22
CA VAL A 100 -30.93 -2.56 21.82
C VAL A 100 -30.24 -3.82 21.28
N THR A 101 -30.21 -3.94 19.96
CA THR A 101 -29.46 -5.04 19.32
C THR A 101 -27.98 -4.86 19.59
N PHE A 102 -27.38 -5.87 20.24
CA PHE A 102 -25.97 -5.91 20.61
C PHE A 102 -25.37 -7.28 20.29
N SER A 103 -24.15 -7.29 19.79
CA SER A 103 -23.32 -8.49 19.65
C SER A 103 -21.87 -8.19 19.98
N ALA A 104 -21.18 -9.16 20.62
CA ALA A 104 -19.75 -9.08 20.93
C ALA A 104 -19.10 -10.42 20.56
N THR A 105 -19.07 -10.73 19.28
CA THR A 105 -18.57 -12.01 18.74
C THR A 105 -17.39 -11.78 17.82
N GLY A 106 -16.43 -12.70 17.81
CA GLY A 106 -15.27 -12.65 16.93
C GLY A 106 -14.36 -11.45 17.20
N GLY A 107 -14.33 -10.91 18.42
CA GLY A 107 -13.53 -9.74 18.77
C GLY A 107 -14.10 -8.41 18.25
N VAL A 108 -15.37 -8.36 17.86
CA VAL A 108 -16.06 -7.13 17.43
C VAL A 108 -17.31 -6.91 18.29
N ALA A 109 -17.38 -5.74 18.93
CA ALA A 109 -18.58 -5.24 19.58
C ALA A 109 -19.38 -4.39 18.60
N ARG A 110 -20.69 -4.64 18.49
CA ARG A 110 -21.59 -3.95 17.58
C ARG A 110 -22.95 -3.66 18.23
N TRP A 111 -23.43 -2.46 18.06
CA TRP A 111 -24.78 -2.02 18.46
C TRP A 111 -25.52 -1.53 17.23
N THR A 112 -26.84 -1.77 17.20
CA THR A 112 -27.75 -1.11 16.26
C THR A 112 -28.86 -0.47 17.07
N VAL A 113 -29.06 0.84 16.87
CA VAL A 113 -29.98 1.69 17.63
C VAL A 113 -30.88 2.46 16.68
N ASP A 114 -32.17 2.55 16.98
CA ASP A 114 -33.08 3.43 16.23
C ASP A 114 -32.71 4.89 16.50
N ARG A 115 -32.61 5.72 15.48
CA ARG A 115 -32.25 7.13 15.57
C ARG A 115 -33.22 7.92 16.45
N ALA A 116 -34.50 7.58 16.40
CA ALA A 116 -35.53 8.18 17.23
C ALA A 116 -35.28 7.99 18.74
N ASP A 117 -34.64 6.87 19.13
CA ASP A 117 -34.31 6.59 20.54
C ASP A 117 -33.15 7.45 21.07
N LEU A 118 -32.34 8.02 20.16
CA LEU A 118 -31.29 8.99 20.47
C LEU A 118 -31.82 10.43 20.46
N GLY A 119 -33.13 10.62 20.41
CA GLY A 119 -33.76 11.95 20.41
C GLY A 119 -33.57 12.71 19.09
N GLU A 120 -33.20 12.04 18.02
CA GLU A 120 -32.89 12.66 16.74
C GLU A 120 -34.14 12.84 15.88
N GLY A 121 -34.29 14.04 15.34
CA GLY A 121 -35.34 14.38 14.39
C GLY A 121 -35.00 14.01 12.96
N ALA A 122 -35.77 14.56 12.01
CA ALA A 122 -35.56 14.34 10.57
C ALA A 122 -34.23 14.87 10.04
N SER A 123 -33.58 15.79 10.75
CA SER A 123 -32.25 16.35 10.42
C SER A 123 -31.36 16.23 11.66
N PRO A 124 -30.77 15.06 11.92
CA PRO A 124 -29.91 14.87 13.07
C PRO A 124 -28.62 15.66 12.92
N ASN A 125 -28.04 16.06 14.04
CA ASN A 125 -26.69 16.60 14.08
C ASN A 125 -25.65 15.49 14.02
N ASP A 126 -24.43 15.85 13.65
CA ASP A 126 -23.28 14.97 13.86
C ASP A 126 -23.12 14.68 15.35
N ALA A 127 -22.65 13.49 15.71
CA ALA A 127 -22.43 13.07 17.08
C ALA A 127 -20.95 12.82 17.35
N ASP A 128 -20.48 13.19 18.54
CA ASP A 128 -19.15 12.80 19.02
C ASP A 128 -19.27 11.54 19.90
N LEU A 129 -18.32 10.62 19.74
CA LEU A 129 -18.36 9.30 20.33
C LEU A 129 -17.06 8.98 21.07
N ILE A 130 -17.17 8.21 22.16
CA ILE A 130 -16.05 7.51 22.80
C ILE A 130 -16.45 6.05 23.01
N PHE A 131 -15.57 5.14 22.62
CA PHE A 131 -15.71 3.71 22.88
C PHE A 131 -14.93 3.34 24.13
N GLN A 132 -15.46 2.42 24.94
CA GLN A 132 -14.81 1.97 26.17
C GLN A 132 -15.06 0.48 26.41
N VAL A 133 -14.04 -0.20 26.93
CA VAL A 133 -14.16 -1.52 27.57
C VAL A 133 -13.81 -1.40 29.05
N GLU A 134 -14.36 -2.28 29.87
CA GLU A 134 -14.05 -2.33 31.30
C GLU A 134 -13.63 -3.74 31.71
N ALA A 135 -12.58 -3.77 32.53
CA ALA A 135 -11.86 -4.90 33.09
C ALA A 135 -10.89 -5.61 32.09
N PRO A 136 -9.72 -5.01 31.83
CA PRO A 136 -9.25 -3.69 32.29
C PRO A 136 -9.88 -2.55 31.51
N MET A 137 -9.90 -1.35 32.09
CA MET A 137 -10.50 -0.20 31.46
C MET A 137 -9.59 0.36 30.36
N GLU A 138 -10.11 0.43 29.14
CA GLU A 138 -9.51 1.14 28.02
C GLU A 138 -10.55 2.01 27.33
N THR A 139 -10.14 3.20 26.93
CA THR A 139 -11.01 4.20 26.32
C THR A 139 -10.37 4.71 25.03
N SER A 140 -11.15 4.76 23.94
CA SER A 140 -10.68 5.26 22.65
C SER A 140 -10.45 6.78 22.69
N SER A 141 -9.75 7.32 21.67
CA SER A 141 -9.86 8.73 21.32
C SER A 141 -11.28 9.06 20.87
N LYS A 142 -11.62 10.37 20.87
CA LYS A 142 -12.88 10.87 20.34
C LYS A 142 -13.02 10.54 18.86
N TYR A 143 -14.18 10.05 18.46
CA TYR A 143 -14.60 9.81 17.09
C TYR A 143 -15.80 10.69 16.78
N THR A 144 -15.81 11.40 15.65
CA THR A 144 -16.99 12.14 15.20
C THR A 144 -17.73 11.33 14.15
N HIS A 145 -18.99 10.99 14.43
CA HIS A 145 -19.91 10.42 13.46
C HIS A 145 -20.65 11.55 12.74
N VAL A 146 -20.42 11.65 11.43
CA VAL A 146 -21.16 12.58 10.57
C VAL A 146 -22.39 11.85 10.04
N TYR A 147 -23.57 12.34 10.41
CA TYR A 147 -24.82 11.77 9.91
C TYR A 147 -24.95 12.05 8.40
N SER A 148 -25.00 11.01 7.61
CA SER A 148 -25.45 11.14 6.24
C SER A 148 -26.94 11.50 6.24
N GLY A 149 -27.27 12.71 5.81
CA GLY A 149 -28.65 13.22 5.76
C GLY A 149 -29.58 12.24 5.04
N GLY A 150 -30.82 12.12 5.50
CA GLY A 150 -31.79 11.08 5.16
C GLY A 150 -32.31 11.03 3.71
N GLY A 151 -31.46 11.20 2.73
CA GLY A 151 -31.69 10.63 1.42
C GLY A 151 -31.42 9.14 1.49
N THR A 152 -32.31 8.31 1.02
CA THR A 152 -32.10 6.86 0.85
C THR A 152 -30.83 6.65 0.06
N GLY A 153 -29.67 6.44 0.74
CA GLY A 153 -28.38 6.20 0.11
C GLY A 153 -28.48 4.93 -0.71
N GLY A 154 -28.18 5.03 -2.02
CA GLY A 154 -28.08 3.84 -2.86
C GLY A 154 -26.82 3.07 -2.48
N SER A 155 -26.96 1.81 -2.07
CA SER A 155 -25.84 0.89 -2.00
C SER A 155 -25.63 0.24 -3.37
N VAL A 156 -24.40 0.27 -3.87
CA VAL A 156 -24.00 -0.41 -5.11
C VAL A 156 -23.06 -1.55 -4.74
N THR A 157 -23.34 -2.74 -5.25
CA THR A 157 -22.44 -3.89 -5.17
C THR A 157 -21.77 -4.07 -6.53
N TYR A 158 -20.46 -4.27 -6.53
CA TYR A 158 -19.68 -4.35 -7.76
C TYR A 158 -19.24 -5.78 -8.02
N THR A 159 -19.45 -6.24 -9.26
CA THR A 159 -18.96 -7.55 -9.70
C THR A 159 -17.48 -7.47 -10.05
N ALA A 160 -16.68 -8.39 -9.50
CA ALA A 160 -15.27 -8.50 -9.83
C ALA A 160 -15.07 -8.91 -11.30
N SER A 161 -14.04 -8.38 -11.96
CA SER A 161 -13.58 -8.82 -13.27
C SER A 161 -12.48 -9.88 -13.14
N THR A 162 -12.52 -10.87 -14.01
CA THR A 162 -11.47 -11.90 -14.16
C THR A 162 -10.44 -11.54 -15.22
N ASP A 163 -10.63 -10.44 -15.96
CA ASP A 163 -9.77 -10.02 -17.05
C ASP A 163 -8.35 -9.70 -16.58
N ASN A 164 -7.37 -9.98 -17.45
CA ASN A 164 -6.06 -9.37 -17.36
C ASN A 164 -6.03 -8.09 -18.20
N PHE A 165 -5.47 -7.03 -17.66
CA PHE A 165 -5.37 -5.73 -18.33
C PHE A 165 -4.17 -4.93 -17.81
N ALA A 166 -3.68 -4.03 -18.66
CA ALA A 166 -2.60 -3.13 -18.30
C ALA A 166 -3.04 -2.15 -17.20
N ASN A 167 -2.24 -2.05 -16.16
CA ASN A 167 -2.30 -0.99 -15.15
C ASN A 167 -0.88 -0.46 -14.91
N PRO A 168 -0.69 0.83 -14.62
CA PRO A 168 0.66 1.39 -14.49
C PRO A 168 1.47 0.74 -13.36
N GLU A 169 2.77 0.58 -13.62
CA GLU A 169 3.79 0.22 -12.62
C GLU A 169 3.63 -1.18 -11.98
N ARG A 170 2.98 -2.13 -12.64
CA ARG A 170 2.75 -3.48 -12.14
C ARG A 170 2.73 -4.54 -13.25
N GLY A 171 2.80 -5.80 -12.83
CA GLY A 171 2.58 -6.94 -13.72
C GLY A 171 3.85 -7.48 -14.35
N LEU A 172 3.73 -8.14 -15.48
CA LEU A 172 4.89 -8.56 -16.26
C LEU A 172 5.55 -7.36 -16.93
N TYR A 173 6.86 -7.47 -17.24
CA TYR A 173 7.58 -6.49 -18.05
C TYR A 173 8.43 -7.16 -19.11
N HIS A 174 8.63 -6.46 -20.22
CA HIS A 174 9.64 -6.84 -21.23
C HIS A 174 10.98 -6.17 -20.91
N HIS A 175 12.06 -6.93 -21.11
CA HIS A 175 13.43 -6.49 -20.85
C HIS A 175 14.14 -6.16 -22.15
N THR A 176 14.96 -5.11 -22.13
CA THR A 176 15.94 -4.85 -23.16
C THR A 176 17.27 -4.42 -22.56
N GLY A 177 18.34 -5.08 -22.99
CA GLY A 177 19.72 -4.73 -22.67
C GLY A 177 20.40 -3.88 -23.75
N ASP A 178 19.67 -3.44 -24.77
CA ASP A 178 20.21 -2.68 -25.91
C ASP A 178 19.62 -1.26 -26.01
N CYS A 179 18.96 -0.78 -24.96
CA CYS A 179 18.35 0.56 -24.93
C CYS A 179 19.39 1.70 -24.98
N ASP A 180 20.66 1.41 -24.77
CA ASP A 180 21.78 2.32 -24.98
C ASP A 180 22.27 2.36 -26.44
N LYS A 181 21.84 1.40 -27.29
CA LYS A 181 22.33 1.23 -28.66
C LYS A 181 21.28 1.45 -29.74
N ALA A 182 20.01 1.19 -29.40
CA ALA A 182 18.91 1.26 -30.37
C ALA A 182 17.68 1.92 -29.74
N ASP A 183 16.97 2.70 -30.55
CA ASP A 183 15.71 3.33 -30.15
C ASP A 183 14.63 2.27 -29.88
N PHE A 184 13.84 2.51 -28.85
CA PHE A 184 12.61 1.75 -28.67
C PHE A 184 11.64 1.97 -29.86
N SER A 185 11.09 0.88 -30.34
CA SER A 185 9.99 0.96 -31.30
C SER A 185 8.70 1.33 -30.59
N LEU A 186 8.16 2.50 -30.92
CA LEU A 186 6.88 2.97 -30.37
C LEU A 186 5.75 1.95 -30.59
N SER A 187 5.64 1.39 -31.79
CA SER A 187 4.60 0.42 -32.14
C SER A 187 4.74 -0.89 -31.36
N THR A 188 5.98 -1.33 -31.09
CA THR A 188 6.26 -2.52 -30.28
C THR A 188 5.82 -2.28 -28.84
N LEU A 189 6.19 -1.14 -28.23
CA LEU A 189 5.79 -0.80 -26.88
C LEU A 189 4.28 -0.66 -26.75
N GLN A 190 3.62 -0.04 -27.72
CA GLN A 190 2.16 0.06 -27.76
C GLN A 190 1.51 -1.33 -27.84
N SER A 191 2.09 -2.26 -28.62
CA SER A 191 1.61 -3.65 -28.71
C SER A 191 1.72 -4.39 -27.37
N TYR A 192 2.79 -4.19 -26.59
CA TYR A 192 2.89 -4.75 -25.23
C TYR A 192 1.67 -4.35 -24.38
N ARG A 193 1.31 -3.08 -24.43
CA ARG A 193 0.16 -2.59 -23.68
C ARG A 193 -1.18 -3.11 -24.18
N THR A 194 -1.41 -3.03 -25.50
CA THR A 194 -2.73 -3.30 -26.09
C THR A 194 -3.02 -4.79 -26.25
N ASN A 195 -2.01 -5.58 -26.61
CA ASN A 195 -2.17 -7.00 -26.95
C ASN A 195 -1.82 -7.94 -25.79
N GLN A 196 -0.92 -7.52 -24.88
CA GLN A 196 -0.44 -8.37 -23.81
C GLN A 196 -0.84 -7.89 -22.40
N GLY A 197 -1.38 -6.67 -22.28
CA GLY A 197 -1.72 -6.08 -21.00
C GLY A 197 -0.49 -5.70 -20.15
N ILE A 198 0.66 -5.47 -20.80
CA ILE A 198 1.94 -5.12 -20.16
C ILE A 198 2.12 -3.60 -20.21
N SER A 199 2.39 -2.99 -19.07
CA SER A 199 2.58 -1.55 -18.90
C SER A 199 3.99 -1.15 -18.47
N LEU A 200 4.91 -2.11 -18.36
CA LEU A 200 6.29 -1.91 -17.93
C LEU A 200 7.26 -2.41 -19.00
N VAL A 201 8.37 -1.68 -19.16
CA VAL A 201 9.56 -2.12 -19.88
C VAL A 201 10.78 -1.87 -19.00
N MET A 202 11.72 -2.82 -18.97
CA MET A 202 13.01 -2.62 -18.32
C MET A 202 14.05 -2.19 -19.34
N CYS A 203 14.81 -1.15 -19.00
CA CYS A 203 15.98 -0.71 -19.72
C CYS A 203 17.22 -0.88 -18.84
N VAL A 204 18.13 -1.77 -19.22
CA VAL A 204 19.51 -1.78 -18.69
C VAL A 204 20.35 -0.96 -19.64
N PHE A 205 20.64 0.29 -19.27
CA PHE A 205 21.40 1.23 -20.08
C PHE A 205 22.89 1.08 -19.75
N TYR A 206 23.67 0.53 -20.72
CA TYR A 206 25.08 0.27 -20.51
C TYR A 206 25.94 1.51 -20.78
N LEU A 207 26.80 1.84 -19.82
CA LEU A 207 27.77 2.93 -19.87
C LEU A 207 29.21 2.42 -20.06
N ALA A 208 29.38 1.26 -20.72
CA ALA A 208 30.66 0.56 -20.85
C ALA A 208 31.75 1.42 -21.45
N GLU A 209 31.45 2.22 -22.48
CA GLU A 209 32.40 3.08 -23.18
C GLU A 209 32.85 4.29 -22.31
N TYR A 210 32.06 4.63 -21.30
CA TYR A 210 32.25 5.84 -20.46
C TYR A 210 32.90 5.53 -19.12
N LYS A 211 33.25 4.28 -18.80
CA LYS A 211 33.79 3.91 -17.48
C LYS A 211 35.06 4.69 -17.09
N ASN A 212 35.80 5.25 -18.04
CA ASN A 212 37.03 6.04 -17.84
C ASN A 212 36.85 7.54 -18.20
N GLY A 213 35.68 7.97 -18.69
CA GLY A 213 35.42 9.32 -19.15
C GLY A 213 33.98 9.77 -18.83
N PRO A 214 33.61 11.00 -19.16
CA PRO A 214 32.23 11.46 -19.03
C PRO A 214 31.31 10.75 -20.02
N ILE A 215 30.02 10.67 -19.70
CA ILE A 215 29.00 10.19 -20.64
C ILE A 215 28.90 11.21 -21.79
N ALA A 216 28.97 10.73 -23.03
CA ALA A 216 28.80 11.57 -24.20
C ALA A 216 27.36 12.09 -24.31
N GLN A 217 27.18 13.27 -24.89
CA GLN A 217 25.86 13.89 -25.06
C GLN A 217 24.94 12.98 -25.90
N THR A 218 25.48 12.30 -26.91
CA THR A 218 24.70 11.35 -27.73
C THR A 218 24.07 10.23 -26.93
N ALA A 219 24.76 9.69 -25.93
CA ALA A 219 24.19 8.65 -25.05
C ALA A 219 23.12 9.23 -24.11
N LEU A 220 23.33 10.47 -23.63
CA LEU A 220 22.34 11.19 -22.83
C LEU A 220 21.08 11.51 -23.65
N ASP A 221 21.24 11.90 -24.92
CA ASP A 221 20.16 12.14 -25.87
C ASP A 221 19.39 10.83 -26.15
N GLN A 222 20.12 9.71 -26.29
CA GLN A 222 19.53 8.37 -26.42
C GLN A 222 18.66 8.02 -25.22
N LEU A 223 19.14 8.26 -24.00
CA LEU A 223 18.33 8.04 -22.78
C LEU A 223 17.06 8.87 -22.79
N GLN A 224 17.15 10.16 -23.18
CA GLN A 224 15.97 11.02 -23.30
C GLN A 224 14.97 10.49 -24.34
N GLN A 225 15.46 10.04 -25.51
CA GLN A 225 14.63 9.46 -26.56
C GLN A 225 13.89 8.21 -26.06
N GLN A 226 14.53 7.34 -25.26
CA GLN A 226 13.88 6.18 -24.67
C GLN A 226 12.74 6.58 -23.71
N LEU A 227 12.99 7.56 -22.85
CA LEU A 227 11.99 8.07 -21.92
C LEU A 227 10.79 8.68 -22.65
N ASP A 228 11.03 9.40 -23.74
CA ASP A 228 9.96 10.02 -24.55
C ASP A 228 9.15 8.97 -25.31
N THR A 229 9.80 7.93 -25.82
CA THR A 229 9.12 6.82 -26.50
C THR A 229 8.25 6.01 -25.54
N VAL A 230 8.76 5.72 -24.34
CA VAL A 230 7.98 5.04 -23.27
C VAL A 230 6.77 5.88 -22.86
N ARG A 231 6.95 7.20 -22.75
CA ARG A 231 5.83 8.14 -22.47
C ARG A 231 4.79 8.12 -23.56
N ALA A 232 5.22 8.18 -24.82
CA ALA A 232 4.33 8.14 -25.98
C ALA A 232 3.55 6.83 -26.07
N ALA A 233 4.18 5.71 -25.70
CA ALA A 233 3.57 4.38 -25.71
C ALA A 233 2.57 4.13 -24.55
N GLY A 234 2.52 4.99 -23.54
CA GLY A 234 1.68 4.78 -22.36
C GLY A 234 2.24 3.72 -21.39
N LEU A 235 3.55 3.50 -21.40
CA LEU A 235 4.26 2.58 -20.52
C LEU A 235 5.05 3.34 -19.44
N LYS A 236 5.55 2.59 -18.46
CA LYS A 236 6.54 3.05 -17.50
C LYS A 236 7.81 2.22 -17.61
N MET A 237 8.93 2.75 -17.13
CA MET A 237 10.24 2.13 -17.24
C MET A 237 10.78 1.73 -15.87
N VAL A 238 11.27 0.50 -15.75
CA VAL A 238 12.25 0.09 -14.74
C VAL A 238 13.63 0.40 -15.32
N LEU A 239 14.35 1.33 -14.71
CA LEU A 239 15.62 1.83 -15.27
C LEU A 239 16.79 1.34 -14.43
N ARG A 240 17.81 0.77 -15.09
CA ARG A 240 19.08 0.36 -14.51
C ARG A 240 20.24 0.85 -15.38
N PHE A 241 21.30 1.34 -14.77
CA PHE A 241 22.55 1.62 -15.45
C PHE A 241 23.58 0.55 -15.08
N ALA A 242 24.42 0.14 -16.03
CA ALA A 242 25.50 -0.81 -15.79
C ALA A 242 26.72 -0.46 -16.65
N TYR A 243 27.90 -0.99 -16.31
CA TYR A 243 29.10 -0.78 -17.12
C TYR A 243 29.51 -2.02 -17.89
N THR A 244 29.14 -3.20 -17.43
CA THR A 244 29.65 -4.45 -18.00
C THR A 244 28.67 -5.60 -17.79
N THR A 245 28.75 -6.57 -18.68
CA THR A 245 28.15 -7.91 -18.54
C THR A 245 29.20 -8.96 -18.12
N SER A 246 30.46 -8.54 -17.99
CA SER A 246 31.57 -9.45 -17.70
C SER A 246 31.66 -9.77 -16.22
N THR A 247 31.81 -11.05 -15.90
CA THR A 247 32.04 -11.55 -14.53
C THR A 247 33.52 -11.40 -14.09
N THR A 248 34.36 -10.73 -14.87
CA THR A 248 35.78 -10.47 -14.53
C THR A 248 35.96 -9.16 -13.73
N GLY A 249 34.90 -8.38 -13.51
CA GLY A 249 34.96 -7.19 -12.68
C GLY A 249 35.39 -5.91 -13.41
N ASP A 250 34.78 -5.61 -14.53
CA ASP A 250 35.14 -4.46 -15.39
C ASP A 250 34.16 -3.27 -15.21
N ASP A 251 33.96 -2.83 -13.98
CA ASP A 251 33.11 -1.67 -13.63
C ASP A 251 33.93 -0.38 -13.44
N ALA A 252 33.24 0.77 -13.32
CA ALA A 252 33.86 2.08 -13.12
C ALA A 252 34.24 2.31 -11.66
N THR A 253 35.22 3.22 -11.43
CA THR A 253 35.57 3.65 -10.08
C THR A 253 34.43 4.43 -9.41
N LYS A 254 34.40 4.47 -8.07
CA LYS A 254 33.41 5.23 -7.30
C LYS A 254 33.27 6.68 -7.78
N ASP A 255 34.38 7.39 -7.94
CA ASP A 255 34.36 8.81 -8.32
C ASP A 255 33.76 9.01 -9.72
N ARG A 256 34.02 8.07 -10.62
CA ARG A 256 33.40 8.06 -11.96
C ARG A 256 31.91 7.82 -11.88
N VAL A 257 31.47 6.84 -11.08
CA VAL A 257 30.04 6.57 -10.85
C VAL A 257 29.32 7.80 -10.30
N LEU A 258 29.90 8.48 -9.32
CA LEU A 258 29.30 9.69 -8.74
C LEU A 258 29.19 10.83 -9.78
N ALA A 259 30.23 11.03 -10.62
CA ALA A 259 30.21 12.01 -11.71
C ALA A 259 29.15 11.68 -12.78
N HIS A 260 28.98 10.40 -13.13
CA HIS A 260 27.95 9.98 -14.07
C HIS A 260 26.54 10.22 -13.51
N LEU A 261 26.33 9.98 -12.22
CA LEU A 261 25.05 10.27 -11.57
C LEU A 261 24.70 11.78 -11.61
N ASP A 262 25.72 12.66 -11.54
CA ASP A 262 25.50 14.09 -11.77
C ASP A 262 25.06 14.40 -13.22
N GLN A 263 25.67 13.76 -14.21
CA GLN A 263 25.29 13.92 -15.61
C GLN A 263 23.88 13.37 -15.89
N LEU A 264 23.48 12.27 -15.23
CA LEU A 264 22.18 11.63 -15.40
C LEU A 264 21.04 12.37 -14.66
N ALA A 265 21.33 13.18 -13.65
CA ALA A 265 20.36 13.86 -12.81
C ALA A 265 19.28 14.65 -13.59
N PRO A 266 19.59 15.46 -14.61
CA PRO A 266 18.59 16.17 -15.41
C PRO A 266 17.60 15.21 -16.10
N TYR A 267 18.07 14.09 -16.63
CA TYR A 267 17.28 13.09 -17.35
C TYR A 267 16.40 12.28 -16.41
N LEU A 268 16.92 11.92 -15.25
CA LEU A 268 16.13 11.27 -14.19
C LEU A 268 15.00 12.18 -13.69
N ASN A 269 15.25 13.48 -13.63
CA ASN A 269 14.23 14.46 -13.26
C ASN A 269 13.20 14.69 -14.38
N SER A 270 13.63 14.81 -15.63
CA SER A 270 12.72 15.00 -16.78
C SER A 270 11.87 13.77 -17.05
N GLY A 271 12.40 12.56 -16.82
CA GLY A 271 11.73 11.28 -17.01
C GLY A 271 10.94 10.77 -15.81
N LYS A 272 10.89 11.52 -14.70
CA LYS A 272 10.26 11.06 -13.45
C LYS A 272 8.81 10.63 -13.58
N ASP A 273 8.11 11.14 -14.58
CA ASP A 273 6.73 10.78 -14.87
C ASP A 273 6.57 9.37 -15.44
N VAL A 274 7.58 8.88 -16.17
CA VAL A 274 7.58 7.54 -16.80
C VAL A 274 8.59 6.57 -16.20
N ILE A 275 9.52 7.02 -15.36
CA ILE A 275 10.34 6.12 -14.56
C ILE A 275 9.48 5.58 -13.41
N ALA A 276 9.22 4.27 -13.40
CA ALA A 276 8.52 3.61 -12.32
C ALA A 276 9.41 3.49 -11.08
N VAL A 277 10.65 3.04 -11.28
CA VAL A 277 11.66 2.81 -10.26
C VAL A 277 13.04 2.82 -10.90
N VAL A 278 14.07 3.20 -10.15
CA VAL A 278 15.47 3.07 -10.56
C VAL A 278 16.11 1.94 -9.76
N GLN A 279 16.60 0.91 -10.44
CA GLN A 279 17.41 -0.11 -9.79
C GLN A 279 18.83 0.43 -9.62
N ALA A 280 19.38 0.29 -8.43
CA ALA A 280 20.74 0.73 -8.11
C ALA A 280 21.76 -0.19 -8.78
N GLY A 281 21.97 0.04 -10.06
CA GLY A 281 22.99 -0.60 -10.85
C GLY A 281 24.37 -0.01 -10.60
N LEU A 282 25.17 0.18 -11.66
CA LEU A 282 26.48 0.85 -11.66
C LEU A 282 27.63 0.09 -10.98
N ILE A 283 27.36 -0.98 -10.26
CA ILE A 283 28.35 -1.78 -9.56
C ILE A 283 28.30 -3.21 -10.09
N GLY A 284 29.44 -3.74 -10.55
CA GLY A 284 29.60 -5.11 -10.97
C GLY A 284 28.93 -5.48 -12.31
N ALA A 285 28.95 -6.76 -12.63
CA ALA A 285 28.30 -7.29 -13.82
C ALA A 285 26.79 -7.00 -13.79
N TRP A 286 26.22 -6.59 -14.92
CA TRP A 286 24.80 -6.23 -15.10
C TRP A 286 24.27 -5.16 -14.13
N GLY A 287 25.17 -4.55 -13.31
CA GLY A 287 24.76 -3.67 -12.22
C GLY A 287 24.16 -4.41 -11.02
N GLU A 288 24.51 -5.68 -10.81
CA GLU A 288 23.95 -6.52 -9.75
C GLU A 288 24.82 -6.63 -8.49
N TRP A 289 25.88 -5.83 -8.38
CA TRP A 289 26.73 -5.69 -7.20
C TRP A 289 27.66 -6.88 -6.92
N TYR A 290 27.68 -7.84 -7.79
CA TYR A 290 28.61 -8.97 -7.82
C TYR A 290 29.60 -8.81 -8.97
N TYR A 291 30.73 -9.50 -8.90
CA TYR A 291 31.78 -9.44 -9.93
C TYR A 291 32.29 -8.01 -10.17
N THR A 292 32.58 -7.29 -9.09
CA THR A 292 33.15 -5.93 -9.11
C THR A 292 34.61 -5.94 -8.67
N GLN A 293 35.46 -5.11 -9.28
CA GLN A 293 36.84 -4.90 -8.83
C GLN A 293 37.00 -3.60 -8.01
N ASN A 294 36.02 -2.68 -8.06
CA ASN A 294 36.13 -1.37 -7.45
C ASN A 294 35.37 -1.22 -6.14
N PHE A 295 34.52 -2.21 -5.77
CA PHE A 295 33.60 -2.10 -4.64
C PHE A 295 33.60 -3.32 -3.71
N GLY A 296 34.68 -4.13 -3.75
CA GLY A 296 34.79 -5.36 -2.99
C GLY A 296 34.07 -6.53 -3.65
N ASN A 297 34.80 -7.63 -3.86
CA ASN A 297 34.31 -8.81 -4.56
C ASN A 297 33.72 -9.85 -3.61
N ALA A 298 32.95 -10.79 -4.16
CA ALA A 298 32.20 -11.86 -3.49
C ALA A 298 32.89 -12.42 -2.23
N GLY A 299 32.20 -12.31 -1.10
CA GLY A 299 32.66 -12.83 0.19
C GLY A 299 33.62 -11.95 0.97
N THR A 300 34.23 -10.90 0.38
CA THR A 300 35.19 -10.01 1.03
C THR A 300 34.92 -8.54 0.74
N VAL A 301 33.78 -8.04 1.20
CA VAL A 301 33.47 -6.60 1.15
C VAL A 301 34.00 -5.95 2.42
N SER A 302 35.03 -5.13 2.30
CA SER A 302 35.64 -4.41 3.42
C SER A 302 34.73 -3.27 3.92
N THR A 303 35.03 -2.72 5.09
CA THR A 303 34.32 -1.53 5.61
C THR A 303 34.41 -0.34 4.64
N THR A 304 35.54 -0.17 3.98
CA THR A 304 35.73 0.88 2.97
C THR A 304 34.86 0.62 1.73
N ASP A 305 34.77 -0.64 1.28
CA ASP A 305 33.90 -0.99 0.15
C ASP A 305 32.44 -0.73 0.47
N TRP A 306 31.98 -1.10 1.69
CA TRP A 306 30.63 -0.79 2.14
C TRP A 306 30.37 0.72 2.18
N ALA A 307 31.33 1.53 2.63
CA ALA A 307 31.22 2.98 2.60
C ALA A 307 31.15 3.52 1.15
N ASN A 308 31.92 2.95 0.23
CA ASN A 308 31.88 3.30 -1.20
C ASN A 308 30.53 2.90 -1.85
N ARG A 309 30.03 1.71 -1.56
CA ARG A 309 28.71 1.24 -2.02
C ARG A 309 27.61 2.16 -1.51
N LYS A 310 27.65 2.50 -0.22
CA LYS A 310 26.68 3.45 0.39
C LYS A 310 26.74 4.82 -0.27
N ALA A 311 27.92 5.35 -0.57
CA ALA A 311 28.07 6.63 -1.24
C ALA A 311 27.42 6.65 -2.62
N VAL A 312 27.48 5.55 -3.38
CA VAL A 312 26.76 5.41 -4.65
C VAL A 312 25.25 5.45 -4.46
N VAL A 313 24.71 4.72 -3.47
CA VAL A 313 23.27 4.74 -3.20
C VAL A 313 22.80 6.09 -2.69
N ASP A 314 23.55 6.73 -1.79
CA ASP A 314 23.24 8.08 -1.29
C ASP A 314 23.21 9.10 -2.43
N LYS A 315 24.17 9.03 -3.35
CA LYS A 315 24.20 9.86 -4.56
C LYS A 315 23.01 9.58 -5.46
N LEU A 316 22.69 8.31 -5.70
CA LEU A 316 21.52 7.92 -6.50
C LEU A 316 20.23 8.46 -5.89
N LEU A 317 20.04 8.32 -4.57
CA LEU A 317 18.90 8.89 -3.84
C LEU A 317 18.82 10.41 -3.93
N SER A 318 19.95 11.10 -4.06
CA SER A 318 20.00 12.55 -4.17
C SER A 318 19.62 13.06 -5.57
N VAL A 319 19.90 12.29 -6.63
CA VAL A 319 19.63 12.67 -8.03
C VAL A 319 18.32 12.10 -8.57
N VAL A 320 17.86 10.96 -8.03
CA VAL A 320 16.52 10.41 -8.34
C VAL A 320 15.48 11.24 -7.59
N PRO A 321 14.47 11.80 -8.27
CA PRO A 321 13.40 12.57 -7.63
C PRO A 321 12.80 11.86 -6.43
N SER A 322 12.51 12.58 -5.36
CA SER A 322 12.02 12.01 -4.09
C SER A 322 10.68 11.29 -4.23
N SER A 323 9.95 11.52 -5.31
CA SER A 323 8.71 10.82 -5.66
C SER A 323 8.94 9.43 -6.26
N ARG A 324 10.19 8.99 -6.43
CA ARG A 324 10.54 7.68 -7.00
C ARG A 324 11.38 6.87 -6.03
N MET A 325 11.17 5.56 -6.05
CA MET A 325 11.96 4.62 -5.28
C MET A 325 13.22 4.19 -6.02
N VAL A 326 14.20 3.73 -5.25
CA VAL A 326 15.42 3.07 -5.71
C VAL A 326 15.38 1.64 -5.20
N GLN A 327 15.84 0.65 -5.98
CA GLN A 327 15.90 -0.74 -5.52
C GLN A 327 17.35 -1.23 -5.41
N LEU A 328 17.62 -2.01 -4.38
CA LEU A 328 18.86 -2.74 -4.19
C LEU A 328 18.69 -4.22 -4.52
N ARG A 329 19.75 -4.85 -5.04
CA ARG A 329 19.75 -6.23 -5.54
C ARG A 329 19.43 -7.28 -4.46
N THR A 330 19.79 -7.01 -3.20
CA THR A 330 19.57 -7.94 -2.09
C THR A 330 19.15 -7.21 -0.83
N PRO A 331 18.39 -7.84 0.07
CA PRO A 331 18.02 -7.24 1.37
C PRO A 331 19.23 -6.96 2.26
N LYS A 332 20.29 -7.79 2.17
CA LYS A 332 21.55 -7.60 2.88
C LYS A 332 22.11 -6.19 2.67
N PHE A 333 22.09 -5.69 1.44
CA PHE A 333 22.70 -4.39 1.12
C PHE A 333 22.02 -3.25 1.88
N LYS A 334 20.69 -3.21 1.90
CA LYS A 334 19.95 -2.20 2.69
C LYS A 334 20.19 -2.40 4.19
N ARG A 335 20.13 -3.66 4.66
CA ARG A 335 20.31 -3.98 6.07
C ARG A 335 21.71 -3.62 6.57
N THR A 336 22.75 -3.77 5.76
CA THR A 336 24.13 -3.41 6.11
C THR A 336 24.37 -1.90 6.06
N MET A 337 23.85 -1.20 5.05
CA MET A 337 24.18 0.20 4.82
C MET A 337 23.24 1.19 5.52
N TYR A 338 22.00 0.81 5.83
CA TYR A 338 20.98 1.74 6.33
C TYR A 338 20.31 1.28 7.62
N THR A 339 19.59 0.15 7.62
CA THR A 339 18.82 -0.31 8.78
C THR A 339 18.43 -1.77 8.69
N THR A 340 18.45 -2.46 9.81
CA THR A 340 17.92 -3.82 9.97
C THR A 340 16.44 -3.84 10.33
N THR A 341 15.84 -2.67 10.60
CA THR A 341 14.41 -2.54 10.90
C THR A 341 13.64 -2.30 9.61
N PRO A 342 12.64 -3.13 9.28
CA PRO A 342 11.83 -2.93 8.09
C PRO A 342 10.99 -1.65 8.19
N VAL A 343 10.64 -1.07 7.04
CA VAL A 343 9.74 0.09 6.95
C VAL A 343 8.39 -0.27 7.56
N GLN A 344 7.91 0.58 8.46
CA GLN A 344 6.62 0.44 9.10
C GLN A 344 5.60 1.44 8.52
N SER A 345 4.32 1.21 8.72
CA SER A 345 3.25 2.09 8.25
C SER A 345 3.46 3.56 8.63
N ALA A 346 3.99 3.82 9.85
CA ALA A 346 4.18 5.18 10.36
C ALA A 346 5.26 5.97 9.59
N ASN A 347 6.29 5.29 9.07
CA ASN A 347 7.40 5.93 8.36
C ASN A 347 7.43 5.64 6.85
N ALA A 348 6.44 4.88 6.34
CA ALA A 348 6.28 4.62 4.92
C ALA A 348 5.98 5.92 4.16
N TYR A 349 6.60 6.06 2.98
CA TYR A 349 6.37 7.17 2.03
C TYR A 349 6.74 8.57 2.56
N ASN A 350 7.54 8.66 3.63
CA ASN A 350 7.96 9.94 4.23
C ASN A 350 9.15 10.63 3.53
N GLY A 351 9.66 10.03 2.43
CA GLY A 351 10.77 10.57 1.64
C GLY A 351 12.17 10.28 2.20
N SER A 352 12.29 9.62 3.35
CA SER A 352 13.60 9.21 3.89
C SER A 352 14.28 8.17 2.99
N ALA A 353 15.60 8.04 3.10
CA ALA A 353 16.36 7.02 2.37
C ALA A 353 15.77 5.62 2.58
N THR A 354 15.48 5.26 3.83
CA THR A 354 14.93 3.93 4.17
C THR A 354 13.56 3.69 3.55
N SER A 355 12.68 4.70 3.50
CA SER A 355 11.34 4.57 2.91
C SER A 355 11.33 4.59 1.37
N ARG A 356 12.45 4.96 0.74
CA ARG A 356 12.62 5.02 -0.71
C ARG A 356 13.42 3.85 -1.29
N ILE A 357 14.10 3.06 -0.46
CA ILE A 357 14.89 1.92 -0.91
C ILE A 357 14.03 0.65 -0.85
N GLY A 358 13.71 0.11 -2.02
CA GLY A 358 13.10 -1.20 -2.20
C GLY A 358 14.13 -2.27 -2.61
N HIS A 359 13.65 -3.38 -3.17
CA HIS A 359 14.47 -4.53 -3.49
C HIS A 359 14.14 -5.11 -4.87
N HIS A 360 15.14 -5.73 -5.50
CA HIS A 360 14.93 -6.59 -6.65
C HIS A 360 15.71 -7.91 -6.51
N ASN A 361 15.14 -8.98 -7.04
CA ASN A 361 15.73 -10.31 -7.06
C ASN A 361 15.81 -10.80 -8.51
N ASP A 362 17.01 -10.92 -9.05
CA ASP A 362 17.21 -11.25 -10.45
C ASP A 362 17.51 -12.75 -10.65
N CYS A 363 17.31 -13.58 -9.61
CA CYS A 363 17.40 -15.03 -9.68
C CYS A 363 16.33 -15.73 -8.81
N PHE A 364 15.12 -15.23 -8.88
CA PHE A 364 14.00 -15.71 -8.08
C PHE A 364 13.78 -17.21 -8.24
N LEU A 365 13.81 -17.95 -7.13
CA LEU A 365 13.62 -19.40 -7.00
C LEU A 365 14.71 -20.27 -7.66
N ALA A 366 15.82 -19.70 -8.09
CA ALA A 366 16.85 -20.42 -8.85
C ALA A 366 17.70 -21.38 -8.01
N SER A 367 17.79 -21.15 -6.69
CA SER A 367 18.49 -21.99 -5.72
C SER A 367 17.86 -21.79 -4.34
N PRO A 368 18.31 -22.49 -3.27
CA PRO A 368 17.82 -22.23 -1.91
C PRO A 368 18.01 -20.80 -1.41
N ASP A 369 19.01 -20.09 -1.93
CA ASP A 369 19.37 -18.72 -1.59
C ASP A 369 19.18 -17.73 -2.75
N ASP A 370 18.49 -18.16 -3.83
CA ASP A 370 18.29 -17.42 -5.07
C ASP A 370 19.61 -16.85 -5.63
N PHE A 371 20.59 -17.74 -5.79
CA PHE A 371 21.96 -17.45 -6.25
C PHE A 371 22.61 -16.26 -5.54
N GLY A 372 22.56 -16.29 -4.18
CA GLY A 372 23.19 -15.29 -3.33
C GLY A 372 22.37 -14.01 -3.17
N THR A 373 21.10 -14.02 -3.55
CA THR A 373 20.17 -12.94 -3.16
C THR A 373 19.99 -12.93 -1.66
N TYR A 374 19.92 -14.10 -1.03
CA TYR A 374 19.79 -14.29 0.41
C TYR A 374 21.04 -14.92 1.00
N GLU A 375 21.46 -14.43 2.15
CA GLU A 375 22.52 -15.06 2.97
C GLU A 375 21.95 -15.82 4.16
N ASN A 376 20.84 -15.32 4.71
CA ASN A 376 20.18 -15.92 5.85
C ASN A 376 18.67 -15.73 5.73
N THR A 377 18.02 -16.70 5.12
CA THR A 377 16.57 -16.68 4.89
C THR A 377 15.76 -16.60 6.19
N SER A 378 16.28 -17.14 7.32
CA SER A 378 15.61 -17.05 8.62
C SER A 378 15.49 -15.62 9.15
N VAL A 379 16.34 -14.71 8.67
CA VAL A 379 16.35 -13.28 9.04
C VAL A 379 15.78 -12.42 7.94
N GLU A 380 16.12 -12.72 6.69
CA GLU A 380 15.82 -11.87 5.54
C GLU A 380 14.39 -12.05 5.04
N TYR A 381 13.80 -13.24 5.16
CA TYR A 381 12.41 -13.48 4.77
C TYR A 381 11.42 -12.71 5.66
N PRO A 382 11.48 -12.78 7.01
CA PRO A 382 10.62 -11.95 7.86
C PRO A 382 10.84 -10.44 7.63
N TYR A 383 12.09 -10.03 7.43
CA TYR A 383 12.41 -8.64 7.11
C TYR A 383 11.73 -8.20 5.81
N LEU A 384 11.87 -8.95 4.71
CA LEU A 384 11.27 -8.62 3.42
C LEU A 384 9.74 -8.65 3.48
N GLN A 385 9.16 -9.64 4.17
CA GLN A 385 7.71 -9.74 4.31
C GLN A 385 7.09 -8.49 4.94
N ASP A 386 7.78 -7.84 5.88
CA ASP A 386 7.32 -6.60 6.48
C ASP A 386 7.68 -5.37 5.64
N GLU A 387 8.91 -5.33 5.11
CA GLU A 387 9.48 -4.24 4.35
C GLU A 387 8.71 -3.95 3.06
N THR A 388 8.44 -4.98 2.28
CA THR A 388 7.85 -4.87 0.93
C THR A 388 6.37 -4.56 0.91
N LYS A 389 5.72 -4.48 2.07
CA LYS A 389 4.39 -3.87 2.21
C LYS A 389 4.38 -2.41 1.76
N TYR A 390 5.55 -1.73 1.81
CA TYR A 390 5.65 -0.27 1.64
C TYR A 390 6.69 0.16 0.63
N VAL A 391 7.53 -0.76 0.12
CA VAL A 391 8.56 -0.46 -0.87
C VAL A 391 8.44 -1.40 -2.08
N ALA A 392 8.91 -0.94 -3.23
CA ALA A 392 8.86 -1.72 -4.46
C ALA A 392 9.69 -3.01 -4.35
N MET A 393 9.10 -4.13 -4.78
CA MET A 393 9.76 -5.43 -4.97
C MET A 393 9.48 -5.93 -6.39
N GLY A 394 10.50 -6.46 -7.05
CA GLY A 394 10.38 -7.03 -8.39
C GLY A 394 11.66 -7.75 -8.80
N GLY A 395 11.75 -8.15 -10.06
CA GLY A 395 12.95 -8.84 -10.57
C GLY A 395 12.63 -9.86 -11.65
N GLU A 396 13.40 -10.94 -11.67
CA GLU A 396 13.31 -11.99 -12.67
C GLU A 396 13.67 -13.37 -12.11
N THR A 397 13.26 -14.43 -12.83
CA THR A 397 13.79 -15.78 -12.64
C THR A 397 15.07 -15.93 -13.45
N CYS A 398 15.98 -16.86 -13.10
CA CYS A 398 17.22 -17.03 -13.85
C CYS A 398 17.60 -18.49 -14.12
N ALA A 399 17.01 -19.45 -13.42
CA ALA A 399 17.28 -20.88 -13.65
C ALA A 399 16.13 -21.75 -13.14
N VAL A 400 15.93 -22.89 -13.77
CA VAL A 400 15.02 -23.93 -13.29
C VAL A 400 15.62 -24.64 -12.08
N ASN A 401 14.86 -24.75 -11.00
CA ASN A 401 15.24 -25.41 -9.75
C ASN A 401 14.01 -26.12 -9.13
N ALA A 402 13.44 -27.09 -9.83
CA ALA A 402 12.29 -27.83 -9.30
C ALA A 402 12.66 -28.67 -8.06
N PRO A 403 11.79 -28.77 -7.04
CA PRO A 403 10.43 -28.24 -6.98
C PRO A 403 10.34 -26.75 -6.57
N ARG A 404 11.44 -26.09 -6.12
CA ARG A 404 11.42 -24.72 -5.62
C ARG A 404 10.89 -23.73 -6.68
N SER A 405 11.32 -23.82 -7.94
CA SER A 405 10.89 -22.93 -9.01
C SER A 405 9.51 -23.23 -9.60
N THR A 406 8.73 -24.13 -8.97
CA THR A 406 7.39 -24.49 -9.46
C THR A 406 6.28 -23.65 -8.85
N CYS A 407 5.06 -23.76 -9.36
CA CYS A 407 3.90 -22.97 -8.95
C CYS A 407 3.65 -22.83 -7.43
N PRO A 408 3.72 -23.88 -6.60
CA PRO A 408 3.41 -23.73 -5.17
C PRO A 408 4.32 -22.74 -4.45
N THR A 409 5.63 -22.84 -4.65
CA THR A 409 6.59 -21.91 -4.03
C THR A 409 6.50 -20.53 -4.66
N ALA A 410 6.41 -20.46 -5.99
CA ALA A 410 6.30 -19.19 -6.71
C ALA A 410 5.12 -18.35 -6.22
N THR A 411 3.92 -18.93 -6.17
CA THR A 411 2.71 -18.21 -5.71
C THR A 411 2.79 -17.80 -4.25
N THR A 412 3.43 -18.61 -3.41
CA THR A 412 3.63 -18.31 -1.99
C THR A 412 4.60 -17.14 -1.80
N GLU A 413 5.80 -17.20 -2.38
CA GLU A 413 6.84 -16.18 -2.17
C GLU A 413 6.52 -14.87 -2.91
N LEU A 414 5.87 -14.91 -4.08
CA LEU A 414 5.37 -13.70 -4.75
C LEU A 414 4.37 -12.93 -3.87
N ALA A 415 3.48 -13.65 -3.18
CA ALA A 415 2.53 -13.06 -2.25
C ALA A 415 3.23 -12.61 -0.95
N GLN A 416 4.11 -13.42 -0.38
CA GLN A 416 4.80 -13.16 0.87
C GLN A 416 5.68 -11.90 0.80
N PHE A 417 6.36 -11.69 -0.34
CA PHE A 417 7.26 -10.56 -0.54
C PHE A 417 6.67 -9.45 -1.41
N HIS A 418 5.35 -9.42 -1.57
CA HIS A 418 4.60 -8.33 -2.20
C HIS A 418 5.19 -7.91 -3.56
N TRP A 419 5.39 -8.88 -4.47
CA TRP A 419 5.99 -8.61 -5.77
C TRP A 419 5.12 -7.71 -6.64
N SER A 420 5.70 -6.62 -7.10
CA SER A 420 5.04 -5.63 -7.94
C SER A 420 5.12 -5.97 -9.43
N TYR A 421 6.23 -6.55 -9.88
CA TYR A 421 6.47 -6.87 -11.29
C TYR A 421 7.51 -7.98 -11.46
N LEU A 422 7.48 -8.66 -12.61
CA LEU A 422 8.37 -9.78 -12.97
C LEU A 422 8.70 -9.75 -14.46
N ASN A 423 9.95 -10.12 -14.83
CA ASN A 423 10.38 -10.26 -16.21
C ASN A 423 9.63 -11.39 -16.92
N THR A 424 9.08 -11.10 -18.12
CA THR A 424 8.42 -12.12 -18.96
C THR A 424 9.36 -12.78 -19.95
N ASP A 425 10.55 -12.20 -20.17
CA ASP A 425 11.50 -12.65 -21.17
C ASP A 425 12.60 -13.59 -20.59
N TYR A 426 12.71 -13.65 -19.25
CA TYR A 426 13.74 -14.43 -18.57
C TYR A 426 13.25 -14.97 -17.22
N GLU A 427 13.46 -16.24 -16.82
CA GLU A 427 13.98 -17.36 -17.60
C GLU A 427 12.77 -18.11 -18.21
N PRO A 428 12.73 -18.35 -19.52
CA PRO A 428 11.54 -18.85 -20.19
C PRO A 428 11.12 -20.27 -19.75
N ASN A 429 12.05 -21.16 -19.37
CA ASN A 429 11.68 -22.49 -18.92
C ASN A 429 11.01 -22.49 -17.54
N VAL A 430 11.34 -21.53 -16.66
CA VAL A 430 10.63 -21.34 -15.40
C VAL A 430 9.20 -20.86 -15.67
N LEU A 431 9.03 -19.83 -16.50
CA LEU A 431 7.71 -19.28 -16.85
C LEU A 431 6.86 -20.32 -17.60
N ASN A 432 7.45 -21.11 -18.50
CA ASN A 432 6.77 -22.22 -19.16
C ASN A 432 6.33 -23.30 -18.16
N SER A 433 7.12 -23.57 -17.12
CA SER A 433 6.72 -24.50 -16.05
C SER A 433 5.51 -23.98 -15.26
N TRP A 434 5.40 -22.66 -15.03
CA TRP A 434 4.24 -22.04 -14.38
C TRP A 434 3.01 -22.05 -15.29
N SER A 435 3.22 -21.89 -16.61
CA SER A 435 2.13 -22.05 -17.60
C SER A 435 1.57 -23.45 -17.59
N SER A 436 2.46 -24.45 -17.68
CA SER A 436 2.10 -25.88 -17.66
C SER A 436 1.49 -26.31 -16.31
N GLY A 437 1.98 -25.71 -15.20
CA GLY A 437 1.46 -25.91 -13.84
C GLY A 437 0.16 -25.16 -13.57
N GLY A 438 -0.32 -24.31 -14.50
CA GLY A 438 -1.60 -23.61 -14.44
C GLY A 438 -1.60 -22.33 -13.60
N CYS A 439 -0.47 -21.87 -13.04
CA CYS A 439 -0.45 -20.70 -12.17
C CYS A 439 -0.05 -19.39 -12.87
N LEU A 440 0.58 -19.42 -14.06
CA LEU A 440 1.10 -18.21 -14.70
C LEU A 440 0.03 -17.14 -14.95
N ALA A 441 -1.16 -17.55 -15.38
CA ALA A 441 -2.26 -16.62 -15.62
C ALA A 441 -2.73 -15.90 -14.34
N ASP A 442 -2.75 -16.60 -13.21
CA ASP A 442 -3.11 -16.03 -11.91
C ASP A 442 -1.98 -15.15 -11.36
N VAL A 443 -0.73 -15.57 -11.48
CA VAL A 443 0.46 -14.75 -11.17
C VAL A 443 0.43 -13.44 -11.94
N THR A 444 0.22 -13.49 -13.27
CA THR A 444 0.15 -12.29 -14.12
C THR A 444 -0.91 -11.29 -13.64
N LYS A 445 -2.08 -11.78 -13.21
CA LYS A 445 -3.15 -10.92 -12.68
C LYS A 445 -2.81 -10.32 -11.33
N LYS A 446 -2.07 -11.05 -10.48
CA LYS A 446 -1.81 -10.68 -9.08
C LYS A 446 -0.51 -9.92 -8.86
N LEU A 447 0.45 -9.97 -9.79
CA LEU A 447 1.67 -9.17 -9.71
C LEU A 447 1.31 -7.69 -9.51
N GLY A 448 1.84 -7.08 -8.46
CA GLY A 448 1.51 -5.74 -8.05
C GLY A 448 0.11 -5.64 -7.41
N TYR A 449 -0.52 -4.50 -7.55
CA TYR A 449 -1.86 -4.26 -7.04
C TYR A 449 -2.94 -4.74 -8.03
N ARG A 450 -4.07 -5.21 -7.49
CA ARG A 450 -5.29 -5.48 -8.23
C ARG A 450 -6.49 -4.96 -7.43
N LEU A 451 -6.71 -3.67 -7.54
CA LEU A 451 -7.74 -2.98 -6.78
C LEU A 451 -9.12 -3.22 -7.39
N ARG A 452 -10.12 -3.53 -6.58
CA ARG A 452 -11.53 -3.60 -6.98
C ARG A 452 -12.43 -3.02 -5.91
N LEU A 453 -13.55 -2.48 -6.33
CA LEU A 453 -14.66 -2.14 -5.45
C LEU A 453 -15.43 -3.40 -5.07
N GLU A 454 -15.84 -3.50 -3.80
CA GLU A 454 -16.81 -4.49 -3.32
C GLU A 454 -18.19 -3.85 -3.20
N THR A 455 -18.26 -2.73 -2.49
CA THR A 455 -19.48 -1.96 -2.31
C THR A 455 -19.20 -0.47 -2.34
N GLY A 456 -20.23 0.32 -2.67
CA GLY A 456 -20.22 1.76 -2.54
C GLY A 456 -21.55 2.25 -1.96
N THR A 457 -21.50 3.26 -1.10
CA THR A 457 -22.70 3.91 -0.56
C THR A 457 -22.63 5.39 -0.84
N PHE A 458 -23.66 5.90 -1.48
CA PHE A 458 -23.75 7.28 -1.97
C PHE A 458 -25.15 7.83 -1.70
N PRO A 459 -25.32 9.14 -1.40
CA PRO A 459 -26.63 9.75 -1.38
C PRO A 459 -27.24 9.81 -2.78
N THR A 460 -28.57 9.82 -2.88
CA THR A 460 -29.30 9.99 -4.15
C THR A 460 -29.43 11.45 -4.54
N SER A 461 -29.23 12.37 -3.59
CA SER A 461 -29.25 13.82 -3.81
C SER A 461 -28.30 14.54 -2.85
N ALA A 462 -27.84 15.73 -3.28
CA ALA A 462 -27.11 16.66 -2.43
C ALA A 462 -27.39 18.10 -2.87
N VAL A 463 -27.13 19.06 -1.98
CA VAL A 463 -27.29 20.49 -2.29
C VAL A 463 -25.94 21.13 -2.60
N ARG A 464 -25.93 22.17 -3.42
CA ARG A 464 -24.73 22.97 -3.68
C ARG A 464 -24.19 23.59 -2.39
N GLY A 465 -22.86 23.50 -2.19
CA GLY A 465 -22.21 23.92 -0.94
C GLY A 465 -22.43 22.96 0.22
N GLY A 466 -23.27 21.94 0.07
CA GLY A 466 -23.61 20.97 1.11
C GLY A 466 -22.68 19.76 1.16
N SER A 467 -22.97 18.88 2.11
CA SER A 467 -22.22 17.65 2.36
C SER A 467 -22.56 16.55 1.34
N LEU A 468 -21.52 15.82 0.91
CA LEU A 468 -21.61 14.64 0.04
C LEU A 468 -20.84 13.49 0.72
N PRO A 469 -21.50 12.72 1.60
CA PRO A 469 -20.87 11.56 2.22
C PRO A 469 -20.73 10.42 1.20
N VAL A 470 -19.54 9.84 1.15
CA VAL A 470 -19.20 8.72 0.26
C VAL A 470 -18.50 7.64 1.07
N SER A 471 -18.90 6.40 0.90
CA SER A 471 -18.23 5.26 1.49
C SER A 471 -18.01 4.17 0.45
N LEU A 472 -16.76 3.70 0.34
CA LEU A 472 -16.34 2.67 -0.60
C LEU A 472 -15.66 1.54 0.17
N SER A 473 -15.99 0.28 -0.12
CA SER A 473 -15.18 -0.87 0.22
C SER A 473 -14.30 -1.21 -0.97
N VAL A 474 -12.99 -1.03 -0.82
CA VAL A 474 -11.98 -1.33 -1.85
C VAL A 474 -11.15 -2.51 -1.39
N ARG A 475 -11.06 -3.56 -2.18
CA ARG A 475 -10.20 -4.72 -1.92
C ARG A 475 -9.02 -4.74 -2.87
N ASN A 476 -7.85 -5.12 -2.36
CA ASN A 476 -6.67 -5.36 -3.17
C ASN A 476 -6.43 -6.87 -3.28
N ASP A 477 -6.73 -7.45 -4.43
CA ASP A 477 -6.53 -8.88 -4.72
C ASP A 477 -5.13 -9.16 -5.31
N GLY A 478 -4.28 -8.14 -5.48
CA GLY A 478 -2.91 -8.28 -5.96
C GLY A 478 -1.93 -8.67 -4.85
N TYR A 479 -0.69 -8.94 -5.21
CA TYR A 479 0.37 -9.28 -4.24
C TYR A 479 0.92 -8.05 -3.51
N ALA A 480 0.87 -6.86 -4.11
CA ALA A 480 1.46 -5.63 -3.58
C ALA A 480 0.47 -4.47 -3.58
N THR A 481 0.86 -3.36 -2.99
CA THR A 481 0.20 -2.05 -3.14
C THR A 481 0.85 -1.24 -4.29
N PRO A 482 0.24 -0.18 -4.80
CA PRO A 482 0.98 0.83 -5.56
C PRO A 482 2.15 1.36 -4.72
N TYR A 483 3.34 1.43 -5.28
CA TYR A 483 4.52 1.95 -4.56
C TYR A 483 4.79 3.44 -4.85
N ASN A 484 4.32 3.97 -5.98
CA ASN A 484 4.34 5.39 -6.28
C ASN A 484 2.99 6.05 -5.95
N ALA A 485 3.00 7.34 -5.65
CA ALA A 485 1.80 8.09 -5.30
C ALA A 485 0.74 8.06 -6.42
N ARG A 486 -0.52 7.94 -6.02
CA ARG A 486 -1.70 8.01 -6.89
C ARG A 486 -2.67 9.04 -6.35
N GLY A 487 -3.26 9.82 -7.25
CA GLY A 487 -4.42 10.62 -6.89
C GLY A 487 -5.62 9.74 -6.56
N LEU A 488 -6.54 10.29 -5.80
CA LEU A 488 -7.86 9.71 -5.56
C LEU A 488 -8.90 10.83 -5.65
N GLU A 489 -9.79 10.74 -6.63
CA GLU A 489 -10.77 11.76 -6.92
C GLU A 489 -12.16 11.14 -7.09
N LEU A 490 -13.16 11.66 -6.38
CA LEU A 490 -14.56 11.49 -6.75
C LEU A 490 -14.87 12.48 -7.87
N VAL A 491 -15.44 12.01 -8.97
CA VAL A 491 -15.81 12.85 -10.11
C VAL A 491 -17.33 12.88 -10.27
N LEU A 492 -17.89 14.09 -10.28
CA LEU A 492 -19.29 14.34 -10.61
C LEU A 492 -19.34 14.74 -12.09
N ARG A 493 -19.87 13.87 -12.95
CA ARG A 493 -20.08 14.16 -14.37
C ARG A 493 -21.52 14.57 -14.62
N ASN A 494 -21.72 15.80 -15.06
CA ASN A 494 -23.05 16.26 -15.46
C ASN A 494 -23.58 15.41 -16.62
N THR A 495 -24.74 14.79 -16.44
CA THR A 495 -25.30 13.85 -17.45
C THR A 495 -25.77 14.53 -18.73
N THR A 496 -26.02 15.84 -18.70
CA THR A 496 -26.47 16.62 -19.84
C THR A 496 -25.31 17.21 -20.64
N THR A 497 -24.30 17.78 -19.94
CA THR A 497 -23.19 18.49 -20.59
C THR A 497 -21.93 17.66 -20.74
N GLY A 498 -21.80 16.53 -19.99
CA GLY A 498 -20.59 15.73 -19.92
C GLY A 498 -19.46 16.37 -19.10
N THR A 499 -19.67 17.55 -18.53
CA THR A 499 -18.65 18.27 -17.76
C THR A 499 -18.30 17.53 -16.47
N ASN A 500 -17.01 17.33 -16.21
CA ASN A 500 -16.49 16.67 -15.03
C ASN A 500 -16.08 17.69 -13.96
N TYR A 501 -16.51 17.44 -12.72
CA TYR A 501 -16.11 18.18 -11.52
C TYR A 501 -15.42 17.22 -10.58
N LYS A 502 -14.13 17.46 -10.30
CA LYS A 502 -13.27 16.57 -9.53
C LYS A 502 -13.19 17.02 -8.08
N LEU A 503 -13.43 16.13 -7.16
CA LEU A 503 -13.30 16.31 -5.71
C LEU A 503 -12.20 15.41 -5.19
N ALA A 504 -11.11 16.00 -4.68
CA ALA A 504 -10.00 15.23 -4.14
C ALA A 504 -10.43 14.48 -2.86
N MET A 505 -9.99 13.22 -2.76
CA MET A 505 -10.17 12.39 -1.57
C MET A 505 -8.84 12.18 -0.85
N SER A 506 -8.88 12.05 0.46
CA SER A 506 -7.68 12.02 1.31
C SER A 506 -7.05 10.65 1.49
N SER A 507 -7.72 9.55 1.11
CA SER A 507 -7.17 8.20 1.26
C SER A 507 -6.03 7.96 0.28
N ASP A 508 -4.96 7.33 0.75
CA ASP A 508 -3.78 7.01 -0.06
C ASP A 508 -3.84 5.56 -0.54
N PRO A 509 -3.99 5.30 -1.88
CA PRO A 509 -4.05 3.95 -2.43
C PRO A 509 -2.82 3.08 -2.11
N ARG A 510 -1.67 3.66 -1.79
CA ARG A 510 -0.48 2.92 -1.37
C ARG A 510 -0.64 2.22 -0.01
N ARG A 511 -1.70 2.54 0.72
CA ARG A 511 -2.04 1.94 2.03
C ARG A 511 -3.16 0.93 1.97
N TRP A 512 -3.68 0.62 0.78
CA TRP A 512 -4.70 -0.41 0.58
C TRP A 512 -4.02 -1.78 0.44
N THR A 513 -3.77 -2.39 1.59
CA THR A 513 -2.92 -3.58 1.71
C THR A 513 -3.46 -4.78 0.95
N SER A 514 -2.55 -5.60 0.45
CA SER A 514 -2.85 -6.85 -0.27
C SER A 514 -3.71 -7.80 0.58
N GLY A 515 -4.63 -8.50 -0.06
CA GLY A 515 -5.48 -9.53 0.54
C GLY A 515 -6.60 -8.99 1.45
N THR A 516 -6.70 -7.67 1.65
CA THR A 516 -7.66 -7.06 2.59
C THR A 516 -8.61 -6.09 1.90
N ALA A 517 -9.76 -5.86 2.50
CA ALA A 517 -10.66 -4.78 2.15
C ALA A 517 -10.36 -3.54 3.00
N THR A 518 -10.33 -2.38 2.36
CA THR A 518 -10.16 -1.07 3.00
C THR A 518 -11.44 -0.27 2.84
N THR A 519 -11.98 0.25 3.93
CA THR A 519 -13.09 1.20 3.88
C THR A 519 -12.53 2.61 3.66
N VAL A 520 -12.96 3.23 2.56
CA VAL A 520 -12.66 4.63 2.22
C VAL A 520 -13.92 5.43 2.42
N SER A 521 -14.05 6.07 3.57
CA SER A 521 -15.21 6.91 3.89
C SER A 521 -14.78 8.36 4.06
N GLN A 522 -15.47 9.26 3.38
CA GLN A 522 -15.20 10.69 3.46
C GLN A 522 -16.45 11.49 3.15
N THR A 523 -16.68 12.55 3.91
CA THR A 523 -17.67 13.58 3.54
C THR A 523 -16.98 14.66 2.74
N LEU A 524 -17.38 14.80 1.49
CA LEU A 524 -16.90 15.82 0.56
C LEU A 524 -17.87 17.01 0.58
N THR A 525 -17.44 18.15 0.06
CA THR A 525 -18.31 19.33 -0.12
C THR A 525 -18.64 19.47 -1.59
N VAL A 526 -19.94 19.54 -1.91
CA VAL A 526 -20.41 19.86 -3.27
C VAL A 526 -20.02 21.31 -3.60
N PRO A 527 -19.31 21.60 -4.70
CA PRO A 527 -18.96 22.98 -5.03
C PRO A 527 -20.22 23.86 -5.14
N SER A 528 -20.20 25.05 -4.52
CA SER A 528 -21.35 25.97 -4.51
C SER A 528 -21.71 26.48 -5.92
N GLY A 529 -20.74 26.54 -6.83
CA GLY A 529 -20.93 26.92 -8.23
C GLY A 529 -21.32 25.75 -9.15
N LEU A 530 -21.53 24.54 -8.63
CA LEU A 530 -21.93 23.40 -9.45
C LEU A 530 -23.33 23.62 -10.03
N PRO A 531 -23.59 23.47 -11.35
CA PRO A 531 -24.95 23.55 -11.90
C PRO A 531 -25.90 22.53 -11.24
N THR A 532 -27.16 22.88 -11.06
CA THR A 532 -28.16 21.90 -10.62
C THR A 532 -28.43 20.89 -11.72
N GLY A 533 -28.80 19.66 -11.35
CA GLY A 533 -29.11 18.61 -12.32
C GLY A 533 -28.66 17.22 -11.87
N SER A 534 -28.63 16.30 -12.81
CA SER A 534 -28.22 14.90 -12.59
C SER A 534 -26.75 14.69 -12.89
N TYR A 535 -26.05 13.93 -12.04
CA TYR A 535 -24.62 13.67 -12.14
C TYR A 535 -24.31 12.19 -11.97
N GLN A 536 -23.57 11.62 -12.91
CA GLN A 536 -22.96 10.31 -12.75
C GLN A 536 -21.75 10.42 -11.80
N LEU A 537 -21.61 9.50 -10.88
CA LEU A 537 -20.42 9.39 -10.01
C LEU A 537 -19.38 8.48 -10.63
N LEU A 538 -18.11 8.93 -10.64
CA LEU A 538 -16.96 8.14 -11.08
C LEU A 538 -15.83 8.26 -10.05
N LEU A 539 -14.98 7.25 -10.01
CA LEU A 539 -13.75 7.25 -9.23
C LEU A 539 -12.55 7.35 -10.17
N ASN A 540 -11.68 8.31 -9.93
CA ASN A 540 -10.44 8.49 -10.69
C ASN A 540 -9.22 8.28 -9.77
N LEU A 541 -8.28 7.45 -10.23
CA LEU A 541 -7.00 7.22 -9.58
C LEU A 541 -5.86 7.59 -10.55
N PRO A 542 -5.69 8.89 -10.84
CA PRO A 542 -4.73 9.35 -11.83
C PRO A 542 -3.30 9.24 -11.34
N ASP A 543 -2.36 9.17 -12.30
CA ASP A 543 -0.96 9.48 -12.00
C ASP A 543 -0.83 11.00 -11.79
N PRO A 544 -0.29 11.47 -10.65
CA PRO A 544 -0.20 12.90 -10.38
C PRO A 544 0.65 13.68 -11.39
N LEU A 545 1.61 13.01 -12.06
CA LEU A 545 2.51 13.61 -13.05
C LEU A 545 1.97 13.49 -14.48
N LEU A 546 0.94 12.66 -14.72
CA LEU A 546 0.34 12.37 -16.02
C LEU A 546 -1.20 12.37 -15.91
N SER A 547 -1.76 13.28 -15.12
CA SER A 547 -3.18 13.30 -14.76
C SER A 547 -4.14 13.55 -15.93
N THR A 548 -3.64 14.02 -17.06
CA THR A 548 -4.41 14.22 -18.30
C THR A 548 -4.32 13.02 -19.26
N ARG A 549 -3.57 11.98 -18.90
CA ARG A 549 -3.32 10.80 -19.71
C ARG A 549 -4.09 9.60 -19.12
N PRO A 550 -5.23 9.18 -19.73
CA PRO A 550 -6.09 8.12 -19.22
C PRO A 550 -5.40 6.79 -18.97
N GLU A 551 -4.44 6.44 -19.82
CA GLU A 551 -3.69 5.18 -19.75
C GLU A 551 -2.77 5.06 -18.53
N TYR A 552 -2.52 6.15 -17.82
CA TYR A 552 -1.77 6.16 -16.57
C TYR A 552 -2.65 6.19 -15.31
N SER A 553 -3.97 6.23 -15.48
CA SER A 553 -4.91 6.06 -14.36
C SER A 553 -5.10 4.57 -14.03
N ILE A 554 -5.44 4.27 -12.78
CA ILE A 554 -5.69 2.89 -12.35
C ILE A 554 -7.10 2.47 -12.78
N ARG A 555 -7.18 1.41 -13.58
CA ARG A 555 -8.38 0.64 -13.83
C ARG A 555 -8.68 -0.27 -12.66
N LEU A 556 -9.87 -0.18 -12.08
CA LEU A 556 -10.32 -1.12 -11.08
C LEU A 556 -10.75 -2.46 -11.71
N ALA A 557 -10.51 -3.55 -11.02
CA ALA A 557 -10.82 -4.90 -11.48
C ALA A 557 -12.31 -5.24 -11.27
N ASN A 558 -13.19 -4.38 -11.80
CA ASN A 558 -14.64 -4.57 -11.77
C ASN A 558 -15.21 -4.64 -13.19
N GLN A 559 -16.32 -5.34 -13.35
CA GLN A 559 -17.06 -5.39 -14.62
C GLN A 559 -17.81 -4.07 -14.84
N ASN A 560 -17.84 -3.62 -16.09
CA ASN A 560 -18.66 -2.48 -16.56
C ASN A 560 -18.37 -1.13 -15.85
N THR A 561 -17.19 -0.96 -15.26
CA THR A 561 -16.85 0.29 -14.57
C THR A 561 -15.83 1.14 -15.33
N TRP A 562 -14.92 0.54 -16.09
CA TRP A 562 -13.80 1.24 -16.71
C TRP A 562 -14.18 1.99 -17.97
N GLU A 563 -13.73 3.23 -18.08
CA GLU A 563 -13.86 4.09 -19.26
C GLU A 563 -12.47 4.39 -19.85
N PRO A 564 -12.04 3.71 -20.91
CA PRO A 564 -10.68 3.87 -21.46
C PRO A 564 -10.37 5.28 -21.94
N SER A 565 -11.36 6.00 -22.48
CA SER A 565 -11.18 7.36 -23.02
C SER A 565 -10.93 8.43 -21.96
N THR A 566 -11.33 8.18 -20.71
CA THR A 566 -11.21 9.14 -19.61
C THR A 566 -10.29 8.69 -18.50
N GLY A 567 -9.97 7.38 -18.44
CA GLY A 567 -9.20 6.79 -17.34
C GLY A 567 -9.97 6.72 -16.02
N MET A 568 -11.30 6.79 -16.06
CA MET A 568 -12.15 6.82 -14.89
C MET A 568 -12.91 5.50 -14.70
N ASN A 569 -13.31 5.22 -13.46
CA ASN A 569 -14.10 4.05 -13.11
C ASN A 569 -15.50 4.51 -12.70
N SER A 570 -16.55 4.11 -13.43
CA SER A 570 -17.94 4.40 -13.09
C SER A 570 -18.28 3.76 -11.74
N LEU A 571 -18.91 4.54 -10.87
CA LEU A 571 -19.45 4.05 -9.61
C LEU A 571 -20.87 3.48 -9.76
N LEU A 572 -21.38 3.39 -10.99
CA LEU A 572 -22.71 2.86 -11.33
C LEU A 572 -23.82 3.53 -10.53
N HIS A 573 -23.64 4.79 -10.17
CA HIS A 573 -24.57 5.58 -9.37
C HIS A 573 -24.75 6.97 -9.95
N THR A 574 -25.96 7.49 -9.84
CA THR A 574 -26.33 8.85 -10.26
C THR A 574 -26.90 9.61 -9.07
N ILE A 575 -26.51 10.87 -8.92
CA ILE A 575 -26.96 11.77 -7.87
C ILE A 575 -27.61 13.01 -8.46
N THR A 576 -28.65 13.53 -7.82
CA THR A 576 -29.27 14.82 -8.16
C THR A 576 -28.66 15.93 -7.32
N ILE A 577 -28.16 16.99 -7.95
CA ILE A 577 -27.67 18.21 -7.28
C ILE A 577 -28.72 19.31 -7.42
N SER A 578 -29.13 19.90 -6.28
CA SER A 578 -30.12 20.97 -6.18
C SER A 578 -29.55 22.29 -5.64
#